data_e223b3ae98593b72df39279f58abcab2
#
_entry.id   e223b3ae98593b72df39279f58abcab2
#
_cell.length_a   1.000
_cell.length_b   1.000
_cell.length_c   1.000
_cell.angle_alpha   90.00
_cell.angle_beta   90.00
_cell.angle_gamma   90.00
#
_symmetry.space_group_name_H-M   'P 1'
#
loop_
_entity.id
_entity.type
_entity.pdbx_description
1 polymer ?
#
loop_
_entity_poly.entity_id
_entity_poly.type
_entity_poly.pdbx_seq_one_letter_code
_entity_poly.pdbx_strand_id
1 'polypeptide(L)'
;LAPFTSLPVVAFGASMAIIFGKLMYGGIGKNIFNPAVVGREFMTVFFPVAMSSGAIWFNKETLKMSNIRFFENFSKTPFANYLDSLLLSPSGSLGSYSAFALILGGLYLLLKNRISWHIPVSLFATAFLATMFLKDGISVSIGGVLLIGIFMATDMPTSPMSPAGKVYYGVMLGAVIVLLTMLGIKNETLSYVLLILNPFAKIINKVFRPVVFGYDLKEVIGEQLGKAALLTLGIFVVAASFTTLHKMGAIPYLVYLYILVLTVNLTRNKKI
;
A
#
# COMPACT_ATOMS: atom_id res chain seq x y z
N LEU A 1 -0.32 -3.74 11.44
CA LEU A 1 -1.02 -4.47 12.48
C LEU A 1 -1.37 -3.54 13.63
N ALA A 2 -2.46 -3.86 14.34
CA ALA A 2 -2.82 -3.18 15.57
C ALA A 2 -1.78 -3.50 16.68
N PRO A 3 -1.49 -2.55 17.59
CA PRO A 3 -0.44 -2.71 18.60
C PRO A 3 -0.60 -3.92 19.50
N PHE A 4 -1.84 -4.26 19.84
CA PHE A 4 -2.15 -5.36 20.78
C PHE A 4 -2.71 -6.62 20.11
N THR A 5 -2.37 -6.83 18.85
CA THR A 5 -2.71 -8.08 18.15
C THR A 5 -2.05 -9.27 18.85
N SER A 6 -2.82 -10.32 19.14
CA SER A 6 -2.31 -11.51 19.82
C SER A 6 -1.23 -12.24 19.00
N LEU A 7 -0.22 -12.78 19.67
CA LEU A 7 0.91 -13.46 19.04
C LEU A 7 0.51 -14.60 18.08
N PRO A 8 -0.48 -15.46 18.39
CA PRO A 8 -0.93 -16.50 17.48
C PRO A 8 -1.50 -15.96 16.15
N VAL A 9 -2.26 -14.85 16.20
CA VAL A 9 -2.79 -14.20 14.98
C VAL A 9 -1.67 -13.62 14.14
N VAL A 10 -0.65 -13.01 14.77
CA VAL A 10 0.53 -12.50 14.07
C VAL A 10 1.31 -13.65 13.42
N ALA A 11 1.54 -14.74 14.13
CA ALA A 11 2.23 -15.92 13.61
C ALA A 11 1.48 -16.54 12.43
N PHE A 12 0.15 -16.65 12.52
CA PHE A 12 -0.69 -17.07 11.40
C PHE A 12 -0.53 -16.16 10.19
N GLY A 13 -0.67 -14.83 10.36
CA GLY A 13 -0.51 -13.86 9.28
C GLY A 13 0.87 -13.91 8.62
N ALA A 14 1.93 -14.04 9.40
CA ALA A 14 3.30 -14.18 8.89
C ALA A 14 3.47 -15.48 8.09
N SER A 15 2.92 -16.58 8.56
CA SER A 15 2.95 -17.87 7.86
C SER A 15 2.20 -17.79 6.53
N MET A 16 1.00 -17.21 6.51
CA MET A 16 0.20 -17.03 5.29
C MET A 16 0.86 -16.07 4.30
N ALA A 17 1.51 -15.01 4.80
CA ALA A 17 2.30 -14.10 3.97
C ALA A 17 3.43 -14.83 3.21
N ILE A 18 4.12 -15.74 3.87
CA ILE A 18 5.21 -16.52 3.25
C ILE A 18 4.65 -17.61 2.32
N ILE A 19 3.67 -18.38 2.77
CA ILE A 19 3.11 -19.47 1.98
C ILE A 19 2.43 -18.91 0.73
N PHE A 20 1.39 -18.11 0.89
CA PHE A 20 0.56 -17.61 -0.22
C PHE A 20 1.10 -16.36 -0.91
N GLY A 21 1.91 -15.56 -0.23
CA GLY A 21 2.54 -14.39 -0.82
C GLY A 21 3.85 -14.67 -1.57
N LYS A 22 4.60 -15.74 -1.23
CA LYS A 22 5.90 -16.06 -1.84
C LYS A 22 6.02 -17.49 -2.37
N LEU A 23 5.86 -18.50 -1.51
CA LEU A 23 6.17 -19.89 -1.86
C LEU A 23 5.30 -20.42 -3.00
N MET A 24 4.00 -20.15 -2.96
CA MET A 24 3.06 -20.57 -3.99
C MET A 24 3.34 -19.99 -5.38
N TYR A 25 4.08 -18.89 -5.47
CA TYR A 25 4.53 -18.28 -6.72
C TYR A 25 5.89 -18.79 -7.20
N GLY A 26 6.56 -19.63 -6.43
CA GLY A 26 7.87 -20.18 -6.76
C GLY A 26 9.05 -19.44 -6.12
N GLY A 27 8.83 -18.74 -5.03
CA GLY A 27 9.87 -18.16 -4.17
C GLY A 27 10.15 -16.67 -4.36
N ILE A 28 11.36 -16.27 -3.98
CA ILE A 28 11.76 -14.85 -3.94
C ILE A 28 11.75 -14.23 -5.34
N GLY A 29 11.17 -13.04 -5.46
CA GLY A 29 11.16 -12.26 -6.70
C GLY A 29 10.07 -12.66 -7.71
N LYS A 30 9.32 -13.73 -7.47
CA LYS A 30 8.23 -14.17 -8.35
C LYS A 30 6.83 -13.79 -7.86
N ASN A 31 6.73 -13.22 -6.67
CA ASN A 31 5.47 -12.78 -6.09
C ASN A 31 4.77 -11.69 -6.93
N ILE A 32 3.46 -11.83 -7.08
CA ILE A 32 2.61 -10.85 -7.77
C ILE A 32 2.14 -9.79 -6.78
N PHE A 33 1.79 -10.21 -5.57
CA PHE A 33 1.33 -9.34 -4.49
C PHE A 33 2.43 -9.14 -3.45
N ASN A 34 2.39 -8.00 -2.75
CA ASN A 34 3.24 -7.77 -1.59
C ASN A 34 2.84 -8.77 -0.48
N PRO A 35 3.78 -9.61 0.02
CA PRO A 35 3.46 -10.65 0.99
C PRO A 35 2.89 -10.14 2.31
N ALA A 36 3.33 -8.96 2.77
CA ALA A 36 2.82 -8.38 4.01
C ALA A 36 1.34 -8.02 3.91
N VAL A 37 0.91 -7.55 2.74
CA VAL A 37 -0.51 -7.24 2.49
C VAL A 37 -1.33 -8.52 2.40
N VAL A 38 -0.82 -9.56 1.72
CA VAL A 38 -1.48 -10.87 1.67
C VAL A 38 -1.68 -11.42 3.08
N GLY A 39 -0.63 -11.44 3.92
CA GLY A 39 -0.75 -11.92 5.30
C GLY A 39 -1.76 -11.11 6.13
N ARG A 40 -1.81 -9.79 5.93
CA ARG A 40 -2.79 -8.93 6.60
C ARG A 40 -4.23 -9.28 6.20
N GLU A 41 -4.49 -9.49 4.92
CA GLU A 41 -5.82 -9.87 4.46
C GLU A 41 -6.25 -11.23 4.96
N PHE A 42 -5.33 -12.19 5.04
CA PHE A 42 -5.62 -13.48 5.68
C PHE A 42 -6.02 -13.31 7.16
N MET A 43 -5.31 -12.46 7.91
CA MET A 43 -5.69 -12.19 9.31
C MET A 43 -7.07 -11.54 9.41
N THR A 44 -7.38 -10.58 8.53
CA THR A 44 -8.68 -9.89 8.53
C THR A 44 -9.83 -10.85 8.19
N VAL A 45 -9.62 -11.79 7.29
CA VAL A 45 -10.64 -12.76 6.87
C VAL A 45 -10.83 -13.88 7.90
N PHE A 46 -9.74 -14.43 8.44
CA PHE A 46 -9.81 -15.59 9.36
C PHE A 46 -10.03 -15.18 10.82
N PHE A 47 -9.66 -13.95 11.20
CA PHE A 47 -9.82 -13.43 12.56
C PHE A 47 -10.50 -12.04 12.57
N PRO A 48 -11.69 -11.90 11.95
CA PRO A 48 -12.33 -10.60 11.78
C PRO A 48 -12.63 -9.92 13.12
N VAL A 49 -13.09 -10.67 14.11
CA VAL A 49 -13.40 -10.15 15.46
C VAL A 49 -12.13 -9.64 16.16
N ALA A 50 -11.04 -10.39 16.08
CA ALA A 50 -9.77 -10.00 16.67
C ALA A 50 -9.20 -8.75 15.98
N MET A 51 -9.27 -8.68 14.65
CA MET A 51 -8.71 -7.57 13.87
C MET A 51 -9.55 -6.29 13.94
N SER A 52 -10.85 -6.37 14.23
CA SER A 52 -11.75 -5.22 14.37
C SER A 52 -11.93 -4.75 15.82
N SER A 53 -11.43 -5.50 16.80
CA SER A 53 -11.61 -5.19 18.22
C SER A 53 -10.97 -3.85 18.59
N GLY A 54 -11.74 -2.94 19.18
CA GLY A 54 -11.23 -1.66 19.69
C GLY A 54 -10.12 -1.84 20.74
N ALA A 55 -10.12 -2.94 21.48
CA ALA A 55 -9.11 -3.23 22.52
C ALA A 55 -7.70 -3.43 21.96
N ILE A 56 -7.55 -3.92 20.72
CA ILE A 56 -6.24 -4.08 20.09
C ILE A 56 -5.71 -2.78 19.46
N TRP A 57 -6.60 -1.83 19.18
CA TRP A 57 -6.23 -0.53 18.58
C TRP A 57 -6.03 0.57 19.63
N PHE A 58 -6.83 0.55 20.70
CA PHE A 58 -6.89 1.59 21.71
C PHE A 58 -6.83 0.97 23.10
N ASN A 59 -5.65 0.97 23.70
CA ASN A 59 -5.45 0.62 25.11
C ASN A 59 -4.96 1.84 25.89
N LYS A 60 -5.10 1.83 27.24
CA LYS A 60 -4.60 2.89 28.12
C LYS A 60 -3.09 3.17 27.91
N GLU A 61 -2.31 2.16 27.51
CA GLU A 61 -0.89 2.31 27.21
C GLU A 61 -0.63 3.03 25.88
N THR A 62 -1.43 2.79 24.83
CA THR A 62 -1.33 3.57 23.57
C THR A 62 -1.71 5.02 23.78
N LEU A 63 -2.69 5.31 24.65
CA LEU A 63 -3.03 6.67 25.04
C LEU A 63 -1.91 7.36 25.82
N LYS A 64 -1.15 6.63 26.64
CA LYS A 64 0.04 7.17 27.33
C LYS A 64 1.19 7.44 26.35
N MET A 65 1.42 6.56 25.38
CA MET A 65 2.42 6.75 24.33
C MET A 65 2.05 7.90 23.39
N SER A 66 0.76 8.23 23.21
CA SER A 66 0.30 9.40 22.43
C SER A 66 0.70 10.75 23.02
N ASN A 67 1.13 10.76 24.27
CA ASN A 67 1.55 11.96 24.99
C ASN A 67 3.08 12.14 25.04
N ILE A 68 3.83 11.43 24.18
CA ILE A 68 5.28 11.68 24.07
C ILE A 68 5.46 13.04 23.37
N ARG A 69 5.92 14.01 24.13
CA ARG A 69 6.21 15.37 23.68
C ARG A 69 7.71 15.59 23.72
N PHE A 70 8.36 15.31 22.61
CA PHE A 70 9.82 15.42 22.52
C PHE A 70 10.24 16.87 22.30
N PHE A 71 9.64 17.55 21.33
CA PHE A 71 10.01 18.91 20.97
C PHE A 71 9.47 19.96 21.95
N GLU A 72 8.33 19.74 22.57
CA GLU A 72 7.79 20.62 23.62
C GLU A 72 8.72 20.67 24.84
N ASN A 73 9.41 19.57 25.16
CA ASN A 73 10.38 19.52 26.24
C ASN A 73 11.65 20.35 25.96
N PHE A 74 12.01 20.55 24.69
CA PHE A 74 13.13 21.39 24.27
C PHE A 74 12.76 22.86 24.09
N SER A 75 11.54 23.14 23.66
CA SER A 75 11.09 24.50 23.36
C SER A 75 9.59 24.60 23.57
N LYS A 76 9.16 25.46 24.50
CA LYS A 76 7.74 25.73 24.80
C LYS A 76 7.07 26.62 23.73
N THR A 77 7.40 26.42 22.46
CA THR A 77 6.82 27.18 21.36
C THR A 77 5.61 26.43 20.76
N PRO A 78 4.60 27.15 20.23
CA PRO A 78 3.49 26.51 19.50
C PRO A 78 3.95 25.63 18.34
N PHE A 79 5.08 25.95 17.73
CA PHE A 79 5.70 25.19 16.65
C PHE A 79 6.23 23.81 17.13
N ALA A 80 6.80 23.74 18.33
CA ALA A 80 7.26 22.49 18.92
C ALA A 80 6.09 21.53 19.19
N ASN A 81 4.98 22.05 19.70
CA ASN A 81 3.75 21.26 19.89
C ASN A 81 3.19 20.77 18.56
N TYR A 82 3.25 21.58 17.52
CA TYR A 82 2.83 21.17 16.18
C TYR A 82 3.73 20.07 15.62
N LEU A 83 5.06 20.17 15.80
CA LEU A 83 6.00 19.12 15.40
C LEU A 83 5.77 17.82 16.17
N ASP A 84 5.55 17.87 17.47
CA ASP A 84 5.24 16.68 18.27
C ASP A 84 3.95 16.02 17.79
N SER A 85 2.92 16.81 17.51
CA SER A 85 1.65 16.29 17.01
C SER A 85 1.78 15.71 15.59
N LEU A 86 2.59 16.28 14.72
CA LEU A 86 2.77 15.83 13.35
C LEU A 86 3.68 14.59 13.23
N LEU A 87 4.78 14.59 13.99
CA LEU A 87 5.86 13.60 13.82
C LEU A 87 5.78 12.43 14.79
N LEU A 88 5.26 12.67 16.00
CA LEU A 88 5.23 11.69 17.09
C LEU A 88 3.83 11.27 17.50
N SER A 89 2.77 11.95 16.99
CA SER A 89 1.40 11.56 17.31
C SER A 89 1.08 10.18 16.71
N PRO A 90 0.75 9.20 17.53
CA PRO A 90 0.45 7.85 17.05
C PRO A 90 -0.87 7.85 16.30
N SER A 91 -0.81 7.59 15.02
CA SER A 91 -2.01 7.42 14.22
C SER A 91 -2.08 6.00 13.66
N GLY A 92 -2.79 5.13 14.34
CA GLY A 92 -3.16 3.83 13.81
C GLY A 92 -2.20 2.67 14.11
N SER A 93 -1.64 2.03 13.10
CA SER A 93 -0.91 0.77 13.25
C SER A 93 0.52 0.96 13.78
N LEU A 94 1.04 -0.05 14.47
CA LEU A 94 2.37 -0.05 15.10
C LEU A 94 3.49 0.34 14.11
N GLY A 95 3.47 -0.20 12.89
CA GLY A 95 4.49 0.09 11.87
C GLY A 95 4.40 1.49 11.24
N SER A 96 3.31 2.21 11.45
CA SER A 96 3.10 3.58 10.95
C SER A 96 2.99 4.61 12.07
N TYR A 97 3.45 4.26 13.27
CA TYR A 97 3.29 5.06 14.46
C TYR A 97 4.05 6.39 14.38
N SER A 98 5.31 6.37 13.96
CA SER A 98 6.14 7.56 13.87
C SER A 98 6.42 7.92 12.42
N ALA A 99 5.83 9.01 11.94
CA ALA A 99 6.11 9.57 10.61
C ALA A 99 7.58 9.97 10.47
N PHE A 100 8.19 10.49 11.54
CA PHE A 100 9.60 10.84 11.56
C PHE A 100 10.52 9.63 11.32
N ALA A 101 10.30 8.52 12.02
CA ALA A 101 11.08 7.30 11.84
C ALA A 101 10.92 6.72 10.43
N LEU A 102 9.71 6.78 9.85
CA LEU A 102 9.45 6.35 8.49
C LEU A 102 10.19 7.21 7.45
N ILE A 103 10.19 8.53 7.63
CA ILE A 103 10.92 9.46 6.74
C ILE A 103 12.42 9.23 6.86
N LEU A 104 12.94 9.09 8.08
CA LEU A 104 14.36 8.83 8.31
C LEU A 104 14.80 7.50 7.67
N GLY A 105 14.01 6.43 7.87
CA GLY A 105 14.24 5.14 7.23
C GLY A 105 14.17 5.22 5.69
N GLY A 106 13.20 5.97 5.17
CA GLY A 106 13.07 6.24 3.73
C GLY A 106 14.27 6.98 3.14
N LEU A 107 14.73 8.03 3.79
CA LEU A 107 15.93 8.78 3.40
C LEU A 107 17.17 7.88 3.42
N TYR A 108 17.35 7.06 4.44
CA TYR A 108 18.44 6.09 4.49
C TYR A 108 18.41 5.13 3.30
N LEU A 109 17.24 4.59 2.94
CA LEU A 109 17.09 3.68 1.79
C LEU A 109 17.34 4.40 0.46
N LEU A 110 16.93 5.65 0.33
CA LEU A 110 17.22 6.48 -0.84
C LEU A 110 18.71 6.74 -0.98
N LEU A 111 19.41 7.15 0.08
CA LEU A 111 20.85 7.38 0.09
C LEU A 111 21.66 6.11 -0.23
N LYS A 112 21.16 4.96 0.18
CA LYS A 112 21.75 3.64 -0.17
C LYS A 112 21.32 3.13 -1.55
N ASN A 113 20.56 3.91 -2.34
CA ASN A 113 20.04 3.52 -3.66
C ASN A 113 19.25 2.19 -3.66
N ARG A 114 18.59 1.87 -2.54
CA ARG A 114 17.76 0.66 -2.42
C ARG A 114 16.35 0.87 -2.95
N ILE A 115 15.84 2.10 -2.87
CA ILE A 115 14.56 2.52 -3.40
C ILE A 115 14.75 3.73 -4.34
N SER A 116 13.80 3.92 -5.25
CA SER A 116 13.78 5.10 -6.12
C SER A 116 12.74 6.11 -5.64
N TRP A 117 13.07 7.39 -5.69
CA TRP A 117 12.22 8.49 -5.23
C TRP A 117 10.93 8.69 -6.05
N HIS A 118 10.86 8.12 -7.26
CA HIS A 118 9.76 8.33 -8.21
C HIS A 118 8.38 7.93 -7.63
N ILE A 119 8.28 6.74 -7.02
CA ILE A 119 7.01 6.25 -6.47
C ILE A 119 6.57 7.07 -5.25
N PRO A 120 7.41 7.25 -4.20
CA PRO A 120 6.99 8.05 -3.05
C PRO A 120 6.59 9.47 -3.42
N VAL A 121 7.40 10.17 -4.22
CA VAL A 121 7.15 11.56 -4.57
C VAL A 121 5.86 11.70 -5.38
N SER A 122 5.64 10.86 -6.40
CA SER A 122 4.42 10.93 -7.21
C SER A 122 3.16 10.58 -6.40
N LEU A 123 3.25 9.61 -5.49
CA LEU A 123 2.15 9.27 -4.58
C LEU A 123 1.80 10.44 -3.66
N PHE A 124 2.81 11.02 -2.99
CA PHE A 124 2.56 12.14 -2.07
C PHE A 124 2.06 13.38 -2.80
N ALA A 125 2.61 13.68 -3.99
CA ALA A 125 2.13 14.80 -4.81
C ALA A 125 0.64 14.61 -5.18
N THR A 126 0.25 13.42 -5.61
CA THR A 126 -1.14 13.12 -5.96
C THR A 126 -2.06 13.18 -4.75
N ALA A 127 -1.65 12.59 -3.62
CA ALA A 127 -2.43 12.65 -2.39
C ALA A 127 -2.59 14.09 -1.87
N PHE A 128 -1.53 14.88 -1.91
CA PHE A 128 -1.54 16.29 -1.50
C PHE A 128 -2.44 17.14 -2.40
N LEU A 129 -2.31 17.01 -3.72
CA LEU A 129 -3.18 17.71 -4.66
C LEU A 129 -4.64 17.35 -4.44
N ALA A 130 -4.95 16.06 -4.22
CA ALA A 130 -6.31 15.63 -3.94
C ALA A 130 -6.90 16.26 -2.68
N THR A 131 -6.10 16.40 -1.60
CA THR A 131 -6.57 17.08 -0.37
C THR A 131 -6.84 18.57 -0.58
N MET A 132 -6.14 19.22 -1.51
CA MET A 132 -6.39 20.64 -1.83
C MET A 132 -7.70 20.85 -2.61
N PHE A 133 -8.06 19.91 -3.50
CA PHE A 133 -9.25 20.04 -4.34
C PHE A 133 -10.52 19.50 -3.69
N LEU A 134 -10.39 18.56 -2.77
CA LEU A 134 -11.52 17.94 -2.06
C LEU A 134 -11.76 18.65 -0.74
N LYS A 135 -12.85 19.42 -0.65
CA LYS A 135 -13.24 20.18 0.53
C LYS A 135 -13.62 19.31 1.74
N ASP A 136 -14.12 18.12 1.49
CA ASP A 136 -14.45 17.14 2.54
C ASP A 136 -13.17 16.37 2.87
N GLY A 137 -12.63 16.63 4.06
CA GLY A 137 -11.33 16.15 4.49
C GLY A 137 -11.16 14.63 4.31
N ILE A 138 -10.17 14.24 3.51
CA ILE A 138 -9.79 12.85 3.33
C ILE A 138 -9.10 12.38 4.61
N SER A 139 -9.78 11.57 5.41
CA SER A 139 -9.22 11.00 6.65
C SER A 139 -8.35 9.77 6.35
N VAL A 140 -7.17 9.99 5.80
CA VAL A 140 -6.17 8.93 5.61
C VAL A 140 -5.02 9.13 6.57
N SER A 141 -4.58 8.07 7.23
CA SER A 141 -3.43 8.12 8.13
C SER A 141 -2.15 8.48 7.36
N ILE A 142 -1.55 9.61 7.69
CA ILE A 142 -0.28 10.06 7.07
C ILE A 142 0.81 9.00 7.25
N GLY A 143 0.96 8.45 8.46
CA GLY A 143 1.93 7.38 8.71
C GLY A 143 1.67 6.13 7.87
N GLY A 144 0.41 5.77 7.64
CA GLY A 144 0.06 4.66 6.76
C GLY A 144 0.43 4.91 5.30
N VAL A 145 0.19 6.12 4.79
CA VAL A 145 0.58 6.50 3.42
C VAL A 145 2.11 6.53 3.27
N LEU A 146 2.84 7.03 4.28
CA LEU A 146 4.31 6.99 4.32
C LEU A 146 4.83 5.54 4.31
N LEU A 147 4.27 4.68 5.15
CA LEU A 147 4.66 3.26 5.20
C LEU A 147 4.48 2.59 3.83
N ILE A 148 3.32 2.78 3.21
CA ILE A 148 3.03 2.20 1.91
C ILE A 148 3.91 2.80 0.82
N GLY A 149 3.98 4.12 0.72
CA GLY A 149 4.71 4.79 -0.36
C GLY A 149 6.22 4.55 -0.34
N ILE A 150 6.81 4.46 0.85
CA ILE A 150 8.26 4.31 1.01
C ILE A 150 8.69 2.84 1.01
N PHE A 151 7.99 1.97 1.75
CA PHE A 151 8.47 0.60 2.01
C PHE A 151 7.72 -0.48 1.23
N MET A 152 6.41 -0.32 1.01
CA MET A 152 5.62 -1.39 0.39
C MET A 152 5.46 -1.23 -1.12
N ALA A 153 5.23 -0.01 -1.60
CA ALA A 153 5.06 0.27 -3.02
C ALA A 153 6.36 0.27 -3.81
N THR A 154 7.50 0.40 -3.13
CA THR A 154 8.84 0.34 -3.73
C THR A 154 9.44 -1.06 -3.78
N ASP A 155 8.71 -2.08 -3.33
CA ASP A 155 9.14 -3.47 -3.39
C ASP A 155 9.39 -3.91 -4.84
N MET A 156 10.61 -4.37 -5.15
CA MET A 156 11.06 -4.65 -6.51
C MET A 156 10.15 -5.61 -7.30
N PRO A 157 9.71 -6.76 -6.75
CA PRO A 157 8.91 -7.70 -7.52
C PRO A 157 7.50 -7.20 -7.87
N THR A 158 6.95 -6.32 -7.03
CA THR A 158 5.55 -5.88 -7.12
C THR A 158 5.38 -4.45 -7.64
N SER A 159 6.49 -3.78 -8.00
CA SER A 159 6.50 -2.42 -8.53
C SER A 159 7.07 -2.35 -9.96
N PRO A 160 6.75 -1.30 -10.74
CA PRO A 160 7.33 -1.07 -12.06
C PRO A 160 8.83 -0.79 -12.00
N MET A 161 9.54 -1.14 -13.09
CA MET A 161 10.99 -0.94 -13.20
C MET A 161 11.35 0.37 -13.89
N SER A 162 10.61 0.77 -14.95
CA SER A 162 10.90 2.00 -15.72
C SER A 162 10.58 3.27 -14.90
N PRO A 163 11.37 4.35 -15.03
CA PRO A 163 11.10 5.61 -14.31
C PRO A 163 9.70 6.17 -14.57
N ALA A 164 9.28 6.21 -15.84
CA ALA A 164 7.95 6.66 -16.22
C ALA A 164 6.84 5.76 -15.65
N GLY A 165 7.05 4.44 -15.66
CA GLY A 165 6.14 3.48 -15.05
C GLY A 165 6.05 3.64 -13.53
N LYS A 166 7.15 3.96 -12.85
CA LYS A 166 7.16 4.25 -11.40
C LYS A 166 6.37 5.50 -11.05
N VAL A 167 6.53 6.58 -11.83
CA VAL A 167 5.76 7.82 -11.64
C VAL A 167 4.28 7.54 -11.86
N TYR A 168 3.92 6.88 -12.96
CA TYR A 168 2.53 6.50 -13.24
C TYR A 168 1.95 5.64 -12.11
N TYR A 169 2.69 4.64 -11.64
CA TYR A 169 2.27 3.75 -10.56
C TYR A 169 2.01 4.52 -9.25
N GLY A 170 2.90 5.45 -8.89
CA GLY A 170 2.74 6.28 -7.70
C GLY A 170 1.53 7.24 -7.82
N VAL A 171 1.30 7.84 -8.99
CA VAL A 171 0.10 8.64 -9.26
C VAL A 171 -1.16 7.81 -9.11
N MET A 172 -1.18 6.59 -9.67
CA MET A 172 -2.33 5.69 -9.56
C MET A 172 -2.56 5.20 -8.13
N LEU A 173 -1.49 4.96 -7.36
CA LEU A 173 -1.61 4.67 -5.92
C LEU A 173 -2.33 5.80 -5.18
N GLY A 174 -1.90 7.05 -5.37
CA GLY A 174 -2.54 8.21 -4.77
C GLY A 174 -3.99 8.38 -5.20
N ALA A 175 -4.28 8.26 -6.51
CA ALA A 175 -5.62 8.40 -7.05
C ALA A 175 -6.58 7.32 -6.51
N VAL A 176 -6.13 6.06 -6.44
CA VAL A 176 -6.95 4.96 -5.91
C VAL A 176 -7.14 5.09 -4.39
N ILE A 177 -6.15 5.58 -3.62
CA ILE A 177 -6.33 5.90 -2.19
C ILE A 177 -7.49 6.88 -2.03
N VAL A 178 -7.47 7.96 -2.79
CA VAL A 178 -8.52 9.00 -2.75
C VAL A 178 -9.87 8.41 -3.14
N LEU A 179 -9.94 7.68 -4.24
CA LEU A 179 -11.18 7.05 -4.72
C LEU A 179 -11.78 6.12 -3.66
N LEU A 180 -11.00 5.19 -3.10
CA LEU A 180 -11.48 4.25 -2.09
C LEU A 180 -11.95 4.95 -0.83
N THR A 181 -11.25 6.00 -0.40
CA THR A 181 -11.63 6.80 0.78
C THR A 181 -12.95 7.55 0.52
N MET A 182 -13.11 8.17 -0.65
CA MET A 182 -14.37 8.81 -1.05
C MET A 182 -15.55 7.83 -1.13
N LEU A 183 -15.29 6.61 -1.56
CA LEU A 183 -16.28 5.54 -1.60
C LEU A 183 -16.60 4.93 -0.20
N GLY A 184 -15.97 5.44 0.87
CA GLY A 184 -16.28 5.12 2.26
C GLY A 184 -15.46 3.97 2.87
N ILE A 185 -14.41 3.49 2.19
CA ILE A 185 -13.47 2.54 2.79
C ILE A 185 -12.47 3.34 3.65
N LYS A 186 -12.40 3.06 4.95
CA LYS A 186 -11.53 3.80 5.88
C LYS A 186 -10.30 2.99 6.31
N ASN A 187 -10.50 1.85 6.94
CA ASN A 187 -9.42 1.12 7.62
C ASN A 187 -8.60 0.23 6.67
N GLU A 188 -9.22 -0.28 5.60
CA GLU A 188 -8.61 -1.23 4.67
C GLU A 188 -8.09 -0.58 3.39
N THR A 189 -8.31 0.73 3.21
CA THR A 189 -7.94 1.49 1.99
C THR A 189 -6.51 1.20 1.56
N LEU A 190 -5.57 1.29 2.50
CA LEU A 190 -4.14 1.19 2.21
C LEU A 190 -3.72 -0.22 1.75
N SER A 191 -4.33 -1.27 2.29
CA SER A 191 -4.08 -2.65 1.82
C SER A 191 -4.69 -2.91 0.46
N TYR A 192 -5.92 -2.47 0.27
CA TYR A 192 -6.65 -2.67 -0.98
C TYR A 192 -5.98 -1.98 -2.16
N VAL A 193 -5.46 -0.77 -1.96
CA VAL A 193 -4.72 -0.06 -3.01
C VAL A 193 -3.54 -0.88 -3.54
N LEU A 194 -2.74 -1.47 -2.65
CA LEU A 194 -1.62 -2.33 -3.05
C LEU A 194 -2.09 -3.62 -3.72
N LEU A 195 -3.13 -4.28 -3.18
CA LEU A 195 -3.68 -5.50 -3.78
C LEU A 195 -4.24 -5.24 -5.19
N ILE A 196 -4.88 -4.10 -5.40
CA ILE A 196 -5.41 -3.72 -6.71
C ILE A 196 -4.26 -3.42 -7.68
N LEU A 197 -3.26 -2.65 -7.27
CA LEU A 197 -2.23 -2.13 -8.19
C LEU A 197 -1.06 -3.09 -8.45
N ASN A 198 -0.71 -3.96 -7.50
CA ASN A 198 0.42 -4.89 -7.68
C ASN A 198 0.30 -5.76 -8.95
N PRO A 199 -0.85 -6.36 -9.31
CA PRO A 199 -0.97 -7.13 -10.54
C PRO A 199 -0.72 -6.32 -11.82
N PHE A 200 -1.05 -5.02 -11.77
CA PHE A 200 -0.84 -4.11 -12.92
C PHE A 200 0.61 -3.70 -13.13
N ALA A 201 1.51 -3.91 -12.15
CA ALA A 201 2.93 -3.51 -12.27
C ALA A 201 3.59 -4.09 -13.53
N LYS A 202 3.29 -5.35 -13.88
CA LYS A 202 3.80 -5.99 -15.11
C LYS A 202 3.22 -5.36 -16.38
N ILE A 203 1.96 -4.95 -16.37
CA ILE A 203 1.30 -4.29 -17.51
C ILE A 203 1.84 -2.88 -17.66
N ILE A 204 2.01 -2.14 -16.56
CA ILE A 204 2.63 -0.82 -16.53
C ILE A 204 4.03 -0.87 -17.15
N ASN A 205 4.85 -1.88 -16.80
CA ASN A 205 6.17 -2.07 -17.40
C ASN A 205 6.12 -2.29 -18.92
N LYS A 206 5.08 -2.93 -19.43
CA LYS A 206 4.91 -3.12 -20.90
C LYS A 206 4.52 -1.82 -21.57
N VAL A 207 3.63 -1.03 -20.97
CA VAL A 207 3.15 0.26 -21.51
C VAL A 207 4.26 1.30 -21.50
N PHE A 208 4.98 1.43 -20.39
CA PHE A 208 6.02 2.44 -20.20
C PHE A 208 7.44 1.89 -20.48
N ARG A 209 7.59 1.06 -21.51
CA ARG A 209 8.93 0.63 -21.96
C ARG A 209 9.70 1.81 -22.54
N PRO A 210 11.00 1.91 -22.27
CA PRO A 210 11.87 2.87 -22.96
C PRO A 210 11.81 2.68 -24.47
N VAL A 211 11.81 3.79 -25.19
CA VAL A 211 11.78 3.80 -26.66
C VAL A 211 13.13 3.36 -27.17
N VAL A 212 13.14 2.46 -28.14
CA VAL A 212 14.36 2.01 -28.82
C VAL A 212 14.80 3.09 -29.81
N PHE A 213 16.11 3.25 -29.99
CA PHE A 213 16.68 4.20 -30.94
C PHE A 213 16.18 3.92 -32.38
N GLY A 214 15.79 4.97 -33.09
CA GLY A 214 15.31 4.88 -34.49
C GLY A 214 13.79 4.92 -34.69
N TYR A 215 13.00 4.93 -33.61
CA TYR A 215 11.54 5.12 -33.71
C TYR A 215 11.14 6.59 -33.61
N ASP A 216 10.01 6.96 -34.26
CA ASP A 216 9.45 8.30 -34.11
C ASP A 216 8.85 8.47 -32.71
N LEU A 217 9.44 9.40 -31.95
CA LEU A 217 9.05 9.68 -30.56
C LEU A 217 7.59 10.11 -30.44
N LYS A 218 7.05 10.86 -31.41
CA LYS A 218 5.65 11.35 -31.35
C LYS A 218 4.64 10.22 -31.48
N GLU A 219 4.88 9.30 -32.41
CA GLU A 219 4.02 8.14 -32.63
C GLU A 219 4.03 7.21 -31.42
N VAL A 220 5.23 6.91 -30.89
CA VAL A 220 5.38 6.04 -29.72
C VAL A 220 4.75 6.65 -28.46
N ILE A 221 4.93 7.95 -28.22
CA ILE A 221 4.30 8.63 -27.07
C ILE A 221 2.79 8.64 -27.22
N GLY A 222 2.24 8.88 -28.42
CA GLY A 222 0.81 8.82 -28.67
C GLY A 222 0.21 7.44 -28.38
N GLU A 223 0.87 6.38 -28.83
CA GLU A 223 0.46 5.00 -28.55
C GLU A 223 0.54 4.66 -27.04
N GLN A 224 1.62 5.10 -26.38
CA GLN A 224 1.79 4.91 -24.93
C GLN A 224 0.70 5.62 -24.14
N LEU A 225 0.34 6.85 -24.51
CA LEU A 225 -0.73 7.63 -23.87
C LEU A 225 -2.09 6.94 -24.02
N GLY A 226 -2.41 6.44 -25.21
CA GLY A 226 -3.64 5.68 -25.43
C GLY A 226 -3.72 4.41 -24.57
N LYS A 227 -2.63 3.64 -24.51
CA LYS A 227 -2.53 2.45 -23.66
C LYS A 227 -2.59 2.80 -22.17
N ALA A 228 -1.97 3.91 -21.75
CA ALA A 228 -2.03 4.39 -20.37
C ALA A 228 -3.45 4.83 -19.99
N ALA A 229 -4.17 5.51 -20.87
CA ALA A 229 -5.57 5.90 -20.61
C ALA A 229 -6.47 4.67 -20.44
N LEU A 230 -6.34 3.67 -21.30
CA LEU A 230 -7.10 2.42 -21.18
C LEU A 230 -6.75 1.68 -19.87
N LEU A 231 -5.47 1.64 -19.53
CA LEU A 231 -4.99 1.04 -18.27
C LEU A 231 -5.55 1.76 -17.03
N THR A 232 -5.56 3.10 -17.05
CA THR A 232 -6.14 3.92 -15.98
C THR A 232 -7.62 3.60 -15.79
N LEU A 233 -8.38 3.55 -16.88
CA LEU A 233 -9.80 3.17 -16.84
C LEU A 233 -9.96 1.76 -16.25
N GLY A 234 -9.16 0.80 -16.69
CA GLY A 234 -9.18 -0.56 -16.16
C GLY A 234 -8.89 -0.62 -14.64
N ILE A 235 -7.90 0.14 -14.17
CA ILE A 235 -7.57 0.22 -12.73
C ILE A 235 -8.74 0.80 -11.93
N PHE A 236 -9.38 1.88 -12.42
CA PHE A 236 -10.54 2.46 -11.74
C PHE A 236 -11.76 1.54 -11.73
N VAL A 237 -12.01 0.80 -12.80
CA VAL A 237 -13.08 -0.21 -12.86
C VAL A 237 -12.81 -1.30 -11.82
N VAL A 238 -11.59 -1.81 -11.73
CA VAL A 238 -11.21 -2.82 -10.72
C VAL A 238 -11.34 -2.25 -9.31
N ALA A 239 -10.92 -1.01 -9.06
CA ALA A 239 -11.06 -0.37 -7.76
C ALA A 239 -12.53 -0.18 -7.35
N ALA A 240 -13.38 0.24 -8.28
CA ALA A 240 -14.82 0.36 -8.04
C ALA A 240 -15.47 -1.00 -7.76
N SER A 241 -15.11 -2.03 -8.55
CA SER A 241 -15.60 -3.41 -8.34
C SER A 241 -15.16 -3.95 -6.98
N PHE A 242 -13.91 -3.69 -6.58
CA PHE A 242 -13.40 -4.09 -5.28
C PHE A 242 -14.14 -3.42 -4.13
N THR A 243 -14.52 -2.15 -4.30
CA THR A 243 -15.33 -1.41 -3.32
C THR A 243 -16.73 -2.01 -3.18
N THR A 244 -17.38 -2.37 -4.28
CA THR A 244 -18.71 -3.01 -4.23
C THR A 244 -18.64 -4.35 -3.53
N LEU A 245 -17.62 -5.17 -3.81
CA LEU A 245 -17.39 -6.45 -3.14
C LEU A 245 -17.13 -6.28 -1.64
N HIS A 246 -16.38 -5.24 -1.26
CA HIS A 246 -16.18 -4.92 0.16
C HIS A 246 -17.50 -4.57 0.86
N LYS A 247 -18.31 -3.71 0.26
CA LYS A 247 -19.62 -3.31 0.81
C LYS A 247 -20.60 -4.48 0.92
N MET A 248 -20.52 -5.43 0.01
CA MET A 248 -21.31 -6.68 0.03
C MET A 248 -20.77 -7.72 1.03
N GLY A 249 -19.64 -7.47 1.70
CA GLY A 249 -18.99 -8.45 2.56
C GLY A 249 -18.39 -9.65 1.81
N ALA A 250 -18.12 -9.50 0.52
CA ALA A 250 -17.67 -10.60 -0.34
C ALA A 250 -16.14 -10.80 -0.38
N ILE A 251 -15.38 -9.98 0.33
CA ILE A 251 -13.90 -10.08 0.39
C ILE A 251 -13.42 -11.46 0.87
N PRO A 252 -14.01 -12.12 1.89
CA PRO A 252 -13.61 -13.47 2.29
C PRO A 252 -13.67 -14.48 1.15
N TYR A 253 -14.68 -14.40 0.30
CA TYR A 253 -14.82 -15.31 -0.85
C TYR A 253 -13.70 -15.11 -1.88
N LEU A 254 -13.21 -13.87 -2.07
CA LEU A 254 -12.04 -13.59 -2.91
C LEU A 254 -10.78 -14.25 -2.34
N VAL A 255 -10.58 -14.21 -1.03
CA VAL A 255 -9.43 -14.86 -0.38
C VAL A 255 -9.54 -16.39 -0.52
N TYR A 256 -10.72 -16.99 -0.36
CA TYR A 256 -10.92 -18.42 -0.57
C TYR A 256 -10.67 -18.80 -2.04
N LEU A 257 -11.18 -18.01 -2.99
CA LEU A 257 -10.90 -18.22 -4.42
C LEU A 257 -9.41 -18.12 -4.72
N TYR A 258 -8.71 -17.16 -4.14
CA TYR A 258 -7.27 -17.00 -4.28
C TYR A 258 -6.50 -18.22 -3.79
N ILE A 259 -6.86 -18.77 -2.62
CA ILE A 259 -6.29 -20.00 -2.07
C ILE A 259 -6.51 -21.15 -3.06
N LEU A 260 -7.74 -21.33 -3.53
CA LEU A 260 -8.11 -22.41 -4.44
C LEU A 260 -7.32 -22.33 -5.74
N VAL A 261 -7.27 -21.15 -6.39
CA VAL A 261 -6.54 -20.97 -7.65
C VAL A 261 -5.05 -21.27 -7.48
N LEU A 262 -4.42 -20.80 -6.41
CA LEU A 262 -3.00 -21.07 -6.17
C LEU A 262 -2.74 -22.57 -5.90
N THR A 263 -3.60 -23.22 -5.14
CA THR A 263 -3.47 -24.66 -4.83
C THR A 263 -3.60 -25.50 -6.10
N VAL A 264 -4.59 -25.20 -6.95
CA VAL A 264 -4.78 -25.86 -8.24
C VAL A 264 -3.58 -25.64 -9.17
N ASN A 265 -3.06 -24.41 -9.23
CA ASN A 265 -1.87 -24.12 -10.06
C ASN A 265 -0.63 -24.89 -9.58
N LEU A 266 -0.44 -25.01 -8.26
CA LEU A 266 0.66 -25.78 -7.68
C LEU A 266 0.56 -27.27 -8.04
N THR A 267 -0.64 -27.85 -7.97
CA THR A 267 -0.86 -29.27 -8.31
C THR A 267 -0.66 -29.54 -9.80
N ARG A 268 -1.08 -28.61 -10.69
CA ARG A 268 -0.82 -28.72 -12.14
C ARG A 268 0.65 -28.65 -12.48
N ASN A 269 1.40 -27.73 -11.87
CA ASN A 269 2.82 -27.55 -12.16
C ASN A 269 3.73 -28.65 -11.55
N LYS A 270 3.24 -29.43 -10.58
CA LYS A 270 3.95 -30.61 -10.05
C LYS A 270 3.87 -31.84 -10.95
N LYS A 271 3.04 -31.80 -12.02
CA LYS A 271 2.89 -32.90 -13.00
C LYS A 271 3.84 -32.79 -14.21
N ILE A 272 4.79 -31.83 -14.18
CA ILE A 272 5.92 -31.71 -15.09
C ILE A 272 7.19 -31.96 -14.30
#